data_054a10093902100896edd5191190b91e
#
_entry.id   054a10093902100896edd5191190b91e
#
_cell.length_a   1.000
_cell.length_b   1.000
_cell.length_c   1.000
_cell.angle_alpha   90.00
_cell.angle_beta   90.00
_cell.angle_gamma   90.00
#
_symmetry.space_group_name_H-M   'P 1'
#
loop_
_entity.id
_entity.type
_entity.pdbx_description
1 polymer ?
#
loop_
_entity_poly.entity_id
_entity_poly.type
_entity_poly.pdbx_seq_one_letter_code
_entity_poly.pdbx_strand_id
1 'polypeptide(L)'
;MDSKAPEFCIRIIEKTICHQQGEKLDGTPLRGTPFKLEPFHKFIVYNLVGFKLRGTDVVRFHEALIFIPRKNIKTSFAAALSWALSLLYRRSGSKTYIASAALMQSLESFNFLDYNVRRMGEDAKSGGSVKIIDNNL
;
A
#
# COMPACT_ATOMS: atom_id res chain seq x y z
N MET A 1 -0.28 -6.93 22.08
CA MET A 1 0.17 -6.45 20.77
C MET A 1 0.51 -7.66 19.93
N ASP A 2 -0.03 -7.76 18.73
CA ASP A 2 0.31 -8.82 17.77
C ASP A 2 1.36 -8.25 16.79
N SER A 3 2.53 -8.87 16.71
CA SER A 3 3.59 -8.45 15.79
C SER A 3 3.49 -9.10 14.40
N LYS A 4 2.77 -10.22 14.29
CA LYS A 4 2.71 -10.99 13.03
C LYS A 4 2.02 -10.24 11.91
N ALA A 5 0.89 -9.59 12.20
CA ALA A 5 0.13 -8.85 11.21
C ALA A 5 0.88 -7.61 10.68
N PRO A 6 1.46 -6.73 11.53
CA PRO A 6 2.30 -5.62 11.05
C PRO A 6 3.51 -6.10 10.25
N GLU A 7 4.22 -7.11 10.72
CA GLU A 7 5.39 -7.66 10.00
C GLU A 7 5.01 -8.24 8.65
N PHE A 8 3.86 -8.90 8.55
CA PHE A 8 3.32 -9.37 7.27
C PHE A 8 3.09 -8.19 6.31
N CYS A 9 2.41 -7.13 6.76
CA CYS A 9 2.16 -5.95 5.94
C CYS A 9 3.47 -5.28 5.46
N ILE A 10 4.43 -5.07 6.37
CA ILE A 10 5.74 -4.49 6.05
C ILE A 10 6.45 -5.35 5.01
N ARG A 11 6.51 -6.66 5.24
CA ARG A 11 7.18 -7.60 4.33
C ARG A 11 6.53 -7.63 2.95
N ILE A 12 5.19 -7.62 2.88
CA ILE A 12 4.46 -7.57 1.62
C ILE A 12 4.80 -6.29 0.87
N ILE A 13 4.72 -5.14 1.52
CA ILE A 13 5.03 -3.85 0.90
C ILE A 13 6.46 -3.86 0.35
N GLU A 14 7.45 -4.17 1.19
CA GLU A 14 8.86 -4.11 0.81
C GLU A 14 9.25 -5.14 -0.27
N LYS A 15 8.50 -6.24 -0.40
CA LYS A 15 8.74 -7.27 -1.43
C LYS A 15 7.98 -7.07 -2.72
N THR A 16 6.79 -6.52 -2.68
CA THR A 16 5.90 -6.45 -3.86
C THR A 16 5.82 -5.08 -4.47
N ILE A 17 6.00 -4.03 -3.68
CA ILE A 17 5.84 -2.65 -4.13
C ILE A 17 7.19 -2.05 -4.55
N CYS A 18 7.19 -1.35 -5.68
CA CYS A 18 8.32 -0.58 -6.17
C CYS A 18 7.91 0.86 -6.41
N HIS A 19 8.91 1.74 -6.44
CA HIS A 19 8.70 3.13 -6.81
C HIS A 19 8.27 3.23 -8.28
N GLN A 20 7.23 4.01 -8.54
CA GLN A 20 6.76 4.32 -9.90
C GLN A 20 7.53 5.48 -10.51
N GLN A 21 7.89 6.46 -9.69
CA GLN A 21 8.55 7.69 -10.10
C GLN A 21 9.46 8.22 -8.98
N GLY A 22 10.24 9.22 -9.31
CA GLY A 22 11.18 9.86 -8.40
C GLY A 22 12.63 9.61 -8.81
N GLU A 23 13.53 10.39 -8.21
CA GLU A 23 14.96 10.33 -8.43
C GLU A 23 15.69 10.36 -7.10
N LYS A 24 16.84 9.72 -7.05
CA LYS A 24 17.77 9.82 -5.94
C LYS A 24 18.50 11.16 -5.97
N LEU A 25 19.20 11.50 -4.89
CA LEU A 25 19.99 12.73 -4.82
C LEU A 25 21.10 12.81 -5.88
N ASP A 26 21.54 11.66 -6.40
CA ASP A 26 22.54 11.54 -7.48
C ASP A 26 21.91 11.59 -8.90
N GLY A 27 20.60 11.83 -9.03
CA GLY A 27 19.87 11.87 -10.29
C GLY A 27 19.47 10.50 -10.86
N THR A 28 19.79 9.40 -10.18
CA THR A 28 19.39 8.05 -10.63
C THR A 28 17.88 7.84 -10.44
N PRO A 29 17.15 7.30 -11.46
CA PRO A 29 15.72 7.05 -11.34
C PRO A 29 15.43 6.05 -10.22
N LEU A 30 14.40 6.34 -9.40
CA LEU A 30 13.88 5.41 -8.39
C LEU A 30 12.92 4.38 -8.99
N ARG A 31 12.39 4.62 -10.18
CA ARG A 31 11.41 3.75 -10.81
C ARG A 31 11.90 2.29 -10.87
N GLY A 32 11.07 1.36 -10.39
CA GLY A 32 11.39 -0.06 -10.35
C GLY A 32 12.25 -0.49 -9.16
N THR A 33 12.76 0.45 -8.34
CA THR A 33 13.48 0.10 -7.12
C THR A 33 12.51 -0.28 -5.99
N PRO A 34 12.89 -1.21 -5.08
CA PRO A 34 12.03 -1.63 -3.99
C PRO A 34 11.60 -0.46 -3.09
N PHE A 35 10.31 -0.45 -2.75
CA PHE A 35 9.73 0.54 -1.84
C PHE A 35 10.06 0.16 -0.40
N LYS A 36 11.11 0.76 0.16
CA LYS A 36 11.50 0.53 1.56
C LYS A 36 10.75 1.47 2.49
N LEU A 37 10.21 0.91 3.56
CA LEU A 37 9.53 1.66 4.59
C LEU A 37 10.49 2.28 5.59
N GLU A 38 10.40 3.58 5.74
CA GLU A 38 11.10 4.32 6.79
C GLU A 38 10.57 3.94 8.19
N PRO A 39 11.35 4.16 9.26
CA PRO A 39 10.94 3.80 10.62
C PRO A 39 9.57 4.36 11.03
N PHE A 40 9.23 5.57 10.63
CA PHE A 40 7.93 6.18 10.94
C PHE A 40 6.77 5.51 10.19
N HIS A 41 6.98 5.03 8.96
CA HIS A 41 5.98 4.23 8.24
C HIS A 41 5.72 2.91 8.97
N LYS A 42 6.78 2.25 9.42
CA LYS A 42 6.67 1.01 10.20
C LYS A 42 5.92 1.25 11.51
N PHE A 43 6.22 2.35 12.20
CA PHE A 43 5.51 2.76 13.40
C PHE A 43 3.99 2.91 13.16
N ILE A 44 3.59 3.56 12.05
CA ILE A 44 2.19 3.69 11.66
C ILE A 44 1.55 2.30 11.45
N VAL A 45 2.21 1.42 10.69
CA VAL A 45 1.70 0.07 10.43
C VAL A 45 1.53 -0.73 11.72
N TYR A 46 2.52 -0.68 12.63
CA TYR A 46 2.44 -1.37 13.91
C TYR A 46 1.28 -0.87 14.79
N ASN A 47 1.02 0.43 14.79
CA ASN A 47 -0.11 0.98 15.55
C ASN A 47 -1.46 0.62 14.94
N LEU A 48 -1.60 0.66 13.62
CA LEU A 48 -2.87 0.38 12.96
C LEU A 48 -3.27 -1.09 13.03
N VAL A 49 -2.32 -1.99 12.83
CA VAL A 49 -2.61 -3.42 12.62
C VAL A 49 -2.22 -4.28 13.81
N GLY A 50 -1.26 -3.83 14.62
CA GLY A 50 -0.71 -4.60 15.73
C GLY A 50 -1.54 -4.57 17.01
N PHE A 51 -2.43 -3.59 17.18
CA PHE A 51 -3.29 -3.51 18.35
C PHE A 51 -4.65 -4.13 18.06
N LYS A 52 -4.99 -5.16 18.80
CA LYS A 52 -6.28 -5.85 18.76
C LYS A 52 -7.06 -5.61 20.05
N LEU A 53 -8.37 -5.73 19.99
CA LEU A 53 -9.22 -5.76 21.18
C LEU A 53 -8.93 -7.05 21.97
N ARG A 54 -8.89 -6.93 23.30
CA ARG A 54 -8.56 -8.05 24.19
C ARG A 54 -9.51 -9.23 23.96
N GLY A 55 -8.95 -10.40 23.68
CA GLY A 55 -9.72 -11.63 23.48
C GLY A 55 -10.38 -11.76 22.09
N THR A 56 -10.07 -10.88 21.13
CA THR A 56 -10.60 -10.92 19.78
C THR A 56 -9.52 -10.74 18.72
N ASP A 57 -9.86 -11.07 17.47
CA ASP A 57 -9.01 -10.78 16.31
C ASP A 57 -9.31 -9.40 15.67
N VAL A 58 -10.19 -8.63 16.27
CA VAL A 58 -10.61 -7.33 15.77
C VAL A 58 -9.54 -6.28 16.08
N VAL A 59 -9.12 -5.52 15.08
CA VAL A 59 -8.19 -4.39 15.27
C VAL A 59 -8.83 -3.33 16.14
N ARG A 60 -8.01 -2.68 16.96
CA ARG A 60 -8.47 -1.63 17.88
C ARG A 60 -8.82 -0.33 17.17
N PHE A 61 -8.07 0.02 16.14
CA PHE A 61 -8.21 1.28 15.42
C PHE A 61 -8.85 1.03 14.07
N HIS A 62 -9.99 1.66 13.81
CA HIS A 62 -10.72 1.58 12.54
C HIS A 62 -10.50 2.82 11.67
N GLU A 63 -10.00 3.89 12.26
CA GLU A 63 -9.71 5.15 11.59
C GLU A 63 -8.30 5.62 11.94
N ALA A 64 -7.64 6.25 10.99
CA ALA A 64 -6.33 6.86 11.19
C ALA A 64 -6.23 8.17 10.42
N LEU A 65 -5.83 9.22 11.11
CA LEU A 65 -5.44 10.48 10.50
C LEU A 65 -3.91 10.53 10.38
N ILE A 66 -3.42 10.52 9.14
CA ILE A 66 -1.99 10.59 8.87
C ILE A 66 -1.66 11.98 8.34
N PHE A 67 -1.08 12.80 9.20
CA PHE A 67 -0.68 14.16 8.88
C PHE A 67 0.84 14.25 8.76
N ILE A 68 1.33 14.24 7.52
CA ILE A 68 2.76 14.25 7.19
C ILE A 68 3.02 15.38 6.20
N PRO A 69 4.14 16.12 6.31
CA PRO A 69 4.52 17.16 5.35
C PRO A 69 4.58 16.63 3.91
N ARG A 70 4.50 17.54 2.94
CA ARG A 70 4.65 17.22 1.52
C ARG A 70 6.03 16.57 1.25
N LYS A 71 6.14 15.79 0.18
CA LYS A 71 7.35 15.06 -0.27
C LYS A 71 7.79 13.88 0.62
N ASN A 72 6.97 13.43 1.58
CA ASN A 72 7.26 12.27 2.42
C ASN A 72 6.53 10.99 1.96
N ILE A 73 6.37 10.81 0.66
CA ILE A 73 5.85 9.58 0.03
C ILE A 73 4.46 9.15 0.57
N LYS A 74 3.68 10.12 1.12
CA LYS A 74 2.41 9.86 1.79
C LYS A 74 1.41 9.09 0.91
N THR A 75 1.22 9.54 -0.33
CA THR A 75 0.26 8.96 -1.29
C THR A 75 0.64 7.53 -1.64
N SER A 76 1.91 7.29 -1.97
CA SER A 76 2.43 5.96 -2.29
C SER A 76 2.40 5.01 -1.08
N PHE A 77 2.68 5.53 0.12
CA PHE A 77 2.57 4.76 1.36
C PHE A 77 1.13 4.35 1.65
N ALA A 78 0.17 5.27 1.54
CA ALA A 78 -1.25 4.97 1.74
C ALA A 78 -1.75 3.90 0.75
N ALA A 79 -1.37 4.01 -0.51
CA ALA A 79 -1.69 3.03 -1.54
C ALA A 79 -1.05 1.66 -1.25
N ALA A 80 0.23 1.63 -0.88
CA ALA A 80 0.93 0.40 -0.52
C ALA A 80 0.33 -0.26 0.73
N LEU A 81 -0.05 0.54 1.72
CA LEU A 81 -0.72 0.04 2.93
C LEU A 81 -2.09 -0.55 2.61
N SER A 82 -2.88 0.11 1.76
CA SER A 82 -4.18 -0.42 1.29
C SER A 82 -4.02 -1.77 0.60
N TRP A 83 -3.01 -1.92 -0.23
CA TRP A 83 -2.65 -3.19 -0.85
C TRP A 83 -2.35 -4.28 0.18
N ALA A 84 -1.46 -4.00 1.14
CA ALA A 84 -1.10 -4.95 2.19
C ALA A 84 -2.29 -5.35 3.07
N LEU A 85 -3.15 -4.39 3.42
CA LEU A 85 -4.37 -4.65 4.19
C LEU A 85 -5.37 -5.50 3.41
N SER A 86 -5.50 -5.28 2.11
CA SER A 86 -6.36 -6.11 1.24
C SER A 86 -5.92 -7.57 1.22
N LEU A 87 -4.62 -7.81 1.27
CA LEU A 87 -4.07 -9.17 1.35
C LEU A 87 -4.19 -9.77 2.75
N LEU A 88 -4.02 -8.97 3.79
CA LEU A 88 -4.16 -9.41 5.18
C LEU A 88 -5.60 -9.84 5.50
N TYR A 89 -6.58 -9.08 5.04
CA TYR A 89 -8.01 -9.32 5.30
C TYR A 89 -8.73 -10.00 4.14
N ARG A 90 -8.06 -10.88 3.46
CA ARG A 90 -8.48 -11.56 2.21
C ARG A 90 -9.79 -12.37 2.28
N ARG A 91 -10.43 -12.48 3.44
CA ARG A 91 -11.52 -13.44 3.72
C ARG A 91 -12.82 -13.22 2.93
N SER A 92 -13.06 -12.08 2.28
CA SER A 92 -14.41 -11.80 1.70
C SER A 92 -14.40 -10.80 0.54
N GLY A 93 -13.38 -10.78 -0.31
CA GLY A 93 -13.35 -9.81 -1.41
C GLY A 93 -13.23 -8.38 -0.91
N SER A 94 -12.09 -8.06 -0.30
CA SER A 94 -11.79 -6.72 0.20
C SER A 94 -11.92 -5.68 -0.90
N LYS A 95 -12.65 -4.60 -0.63
CA LYS A 95 -12.78 -3.46 -1.52
C LYS A 95 -12.03 -2.27 -0.91
N THR A 96 -11.21 -1.63 -1.71
CA THR A 96 -10.50 -0.41 -1.32
C THR A 96 -11.04 0.76 -2.12
N TYR A 97 -11.44 1.82 -1.43
CA TYR A 97 -11.90 3.05 -2.05
C TYR A 97 -10.90 4.16 -1.79
N ILE A 98 -10.60 4.93 -2.84
CA ILE A 98 -9.76 6.12 -2.76
C ILE A 98 -10.64 7.31 -3.11
N ALA A 99 -10.78 8.23 -2.18
CA ALA A 99 -11.56 9.45 -2.37
C ALA A 99 -10.70 10.69 -2.13
N SER A 100 -10.91 11.73 -2.93
CA SER A 100 -10.24 13.02 -2.79
C SER A 100 -11.12 14.14 -3.33
N ALA A 101 -10.77 15.39 -3.02
CA ALA A 101 -11.51 16.55 -3.51
C ALA A 101 -11.43 16.74 -5.04
N ALA A 102 -10.37 16.21 -5.67
CA ALA A 102 -10.18 16.28 -7.11
C ALA A 102 -9.80 14.88 -7.65
N LEU A 103 -10.40 14.51 -8.79
CA LEU A 103 -10.15 13.22 -9.44
C LEU A 103 -8.65 12.96 -9.67
N MET A 104 -7.91 13.95 -10.11
CA MET A 104 -6.47 13.83 -10.37
C MET A 104 -5.67 13.38 -9.15
N GLN A 105 -6.08 13.76 -7.94
CA GLN A 105 -5.41 13.36 -6.70
C GLN A 105 -5.68 11.89 -6.34
N SER A 106 -6.89 11.41 -6.58
CA SER A 106 -7.21 9.99 -6.35
C SER A 106 -6.55 9.08 -7.40
N LEU A 107 -6.45 9.56 -8.64
CA LEU A 107 -5.76 8.86 -9.73
C LEU A 107 -4.26 8.64 -9.43
N GLU A 108 -3.61 9.53 -8.70
CA GLU A 108 -2.21 9.36 -8.33
C GLU A 108 -1.98 8.07 -7.52
N SER A 109 -2.81 7.83 -6.51
CA SER A 109 -2.76 6.60 -5.72
C SER A 109 -3.16 5.38 -6.54
N PHE A 110 -4.17 5.51 -7.39
CA PHE A 110 -4.62 4.44 -8.27
C PHE A 110 -3.54 4.03 -9.27
N ASN A 111 -2.94 5.01 -9.97
CA ASN A 111 -1.89 4.76 -10.95
C ASN A 111 -0.65 4.10 -10.32
N PHE A 112 -0.31 4.47 -9.09
CA PHE A 112 0.77 3.83 -8.36
C PHE A 112 0.48 2.34 -8.11
N LEU A 113 -0.72 2.00 -7.68
CA LEU A 113 -1.13 0.61 -7.49
C LEU A 113 -1.22 -0.13 -8.82
N ASP A 114 -1.84 0.47 -9.83
CA ASP A 114 -1.96 -0.11 -11.17
C ASP A 114 -0.59 -0.48 -11.75
N TYR A 115 0.37 0.44 -11.66
CA TYR A 115 1.76 0.17 -12.08
C TYR A 115 2.33 -1.06 -11.38
N ASN A 116 2.19 -1.14 -10.06
CA ASN A 116 2.75 -2.25 -9.28
C ASN A 116 2.02 -3.57 -9.55
N VAL A 117 0.69 -3.53 -9.69
CA VAL A 117 -0.12 -4.71 -10.01
C VAL A 117 0.18 -5.22 -11.41
N ARG A 118 0.31 -4.35 -12.41
CA ARG A 118 0.72 -4.75 -13.78
C ARG A 118 2.11 -5.38 -13.78
N ARG A 119 3.05 -4.78 -13.07
CA ARG A 119 4.40 -5.34 -12.93
C ARG A 119 4.40 -6.73 -12.32
N MET A 120 3.63 -6.95 -11.25
CA MET A 120 3.45 -8.29 -10.66
C MET A 120 2.66 -9.23 -11.58
N GLY A 121 1.70 -8.72 -12.34
CA GLY A 121 0.86 -9.48 -13.26
C GLY A 121 1.56 -9.88 -14.54
N GLU A 122 2.55 -9.13 -14.98
CA GLU A 122 3.42 -9.53 -16.10
C GLU A 122 4.29 -10.73 -15.71
N ASP A 123 4.74 -10.77 -14.46
CA ASP A 123 5.38 -11.95 -13.89
C ASP A 123 4.39 -13.11 -13.69
N ALA A 124 3.09 -12.81 -13.56
CA ALA A 124 2.00 -13.77 -13.32
C ALA A 124 1.26 -14.22 -14.59
N LYS A 125 1.75 -13.97 -15.79
CA LYS A 125 1.22 -14.55 -17.05
C LYS A 125 1.18 -16.08 -17.04
N SER A 126 1.68 -16.68 -15.99
CA SER A 126 1.64 -18.10 -15.68
C SER A 126 0.53 -18.54 -14.69
N GLY A 127 -0.52 -17.74 -14.42
CA GLY A 127 -1.67 -18.24 -13.68
C GLY A 127 -2.30 -17.36 -12.59
N GLY A 128 -1.90 -16.13 -12.43
CA GLY A 128 -2.48 -15.23 -11.43
C GLY A 128 -3.61 -14.36 -12.01
N SER A 129 -4.80 -14.45 -11.43
CA SER A 129 -5.95 -13.67 -11.87
C SER A 129 -5.99 -12.28 -11.23
N VAL A 130 -5.22 -11.35 -11.74
CA VAL A 130 -5.44 -9.93 -11.50
C VAL A 130 -6.12 -9.34 -12.73
N LYS A 131 -7.38 -8.95 -12.60
CA LYS A 131 -8.15 -8.29 -13.65
C LYS A 131 -8.19 -6.80 -13.37
N ILE A 132 -7.52 -6.03 -14.20
CA ILE A 132 -7.62 -4.57 -14.21
C ILE A 132 -8.75 -4.21 -15.17
N ILE A 133 -9.79 -3.59 -14.64
CA ILE A 133 -10.88 -3.03 -15.43
C ILE A 133 -10.60 -1.54 -15.54
N ASP A 134 -10.12 -1.12 -16.70
CA ASP A 134 -9.96 0.26 -17.05
C ASP A 134 -11.30 0.79 -17.58
N ASN A 135 -12.08 1.40 -16.71
CA ASN A 135 -13.24 2.15 -17.13
C ASN A 135 -12.80 3.55 -17.56
N ASN A 136 -12.46 3.68 -18.82
CA ASN A 136 -12.36 4.98 -19.45
C ASN A 136 -13.75 5.64 -19.41
N LEU A 137 -13.93 6.56 -18.46
CA LEU A 137 -14.99 7.56 -18.47
C LEU A 137 -14.54 8.77 -19.26
#